data_7b3f9e2d3e5448d68bbf347b01b47251
#
_entry.id   7b3f9e2d3e5448d68bbf347b01b47251
#
_cell.length_a   1.000
_cell.length_b   1.000
_cell.length_c   1.000
_cell.angle_alpha   90.00
_cell.angle_beta   90.00
_cell.angle_gamma   90.00
#
_symmetry.space_group_name_H-M   'P 1'
#
loop_
_entity.id
_entity.type
_entity.pdbx_description
1 polymer ?
#
loop_
_entity_poly.entity_id
_entity_poly.type
_entity_poly.pdbx_seq_one_letter_code
_entity_poly.pdbx_strand_id
1 'polypeptide(L)'
;MKILQLGKFYPVLGGVEKVMFDLTVGLSETGLSETGLSEEGLSEEGVECDMMCAGSDGRGTEVIRLNPHGRILCHRTLIEAAKTMIAPSMVTRLRRIAKDYNIIHIHHPDPMAAMALRLSGYKGKVVLHWHSDILSQKALLRFYLPIQNWLIKRADTIVGTTPVYLAESPYLQGVQEKCRCIPIGIEPVISDSVREREIRNEYSGRRIIFSLGRLVEYKGYRYLIEAAKYLDDSFMILIGGGGPLRESLQREIDELGVGSRVKLLGKVPQEDLASYYGACELFCMSSVMKTEAFGIVQIEAMSAGRPVVATKIPESGVSWVNEDGVSGINVAPRDSKAIAEAILTITDNEATWKKFSAGAAKRFAENFTKEKMISRCLNIYAETLSLH
;
A
#
# COMPACT_ATOMS: atom_id res chain seq x y z
N MET A 1 0.53 24.58 10.91
CA MET A 1 0.98 24.21 9.55
C MET A 1 -0.21 23.72 8.74
N LYS A 2 -0.37 24.17 7.47
CA LYS A 2 -1.51 23.78 6.62
C LYS A 2 -1.07 23.01 5.36
N ILE A 3 -1.61 21.81 5.16
CA ILE A 3 -1.21 20.84 4.15
C ILE A 3 -2.39 20.50 3.27
N LEU A 4 -2.16 20.36 1.96
CA LEU A 4 -3.12 19.83 1.02
C LEU A 4 -2.61 18.51 0.44
N GLN A 5 -3.27 17.41 0.74
CA GLN A 5 -3.11 16.14 0.01
C GLN A 5 -3.86 16.27 -1.33
N LEU A 6 -3.16 16.07 -2.45
CA LEU A 6 -3.72 16.32 -3.78
C LEU A 6 -3.65 15.08 -4.65
N GLY A 7 -4.77 14.67 -5.21
CA GLY A 7 -4.87 13.60 -6.20
C GLY A 7 -5.87 12.52 -5.84
N LYS A 8 -5.84 11.45 -6.66
CA LYS A 8 -6.63 10.26 -6.47
C LYS A 8 -8.13 10.51 -6.41
N PHE A 9 -8.86 9.63 -5.74
CA PHE A 9 -10.33 9.72 -5.71
C PHE A 9 -10.91 9.23 -4.38
N TYR A 10 -12.15 9.61 -4.17
CA TYR A 10 -12.96 9.23 -3.01
C TYR A 10 -14.38 8.82 -3.49
N PRO A 11 -14.99 7.76 -2.95
CA PRO A 11 -14.50 6.88 -1.89
C PRO A 11 -13.23 6.10 -2.24
N VAL A 12 -12.54 5.61 -1.20
CA VAL A 12 -11.31 4.82 -1.32
C VAL A 12 -11.59 3.50 -2.03
N LEU A 13 -10.88 3.22 -3.12
CA LEU A 13 -11.03 1.99 -3.91
C LEU A 13 -9.78 1.11 -3.91
N GLY A 14 -8.61 1.68 -3.60
CA GLY A 14 -7.33 0.98 -3.68
C GLY A 14 -6.31 1.45 -2.66
N GLY A 15 -5.12 0.84 -2.69
CA GLY A 15 -4.09 1.07 -1.68
C GLY A 15 -3.54 2.51 -1.67
N VAL A 16 -3.39 3.14 -2.84
CA VAL A 16 -2.85 4.51 -2.92
C VAL A 16 -3.83 5.54 -2.36
N GLU A 17 -5.12 5.39 -2.70
CA GLU A 17 -6.20 6.21 -2.16
C GLU A 17 -6.29 6.05 -0.63
N LYS A 18 -6.11 4.82 -0.13
CA LYS A 18 -6.09 4.53 1.30
C LYS A 18 -4.94 5.25 1.99
N VAL A 19 -3.74 5.19 1.45
CA VAL A 19 -2.57 5.90 2.00
C VAL A 19 -2.81 7.41 2.07
N MET A 20 -3.33 8.01 1.00
CA MET A 20 -3.64 9.44 0.97
C MET A 20 -4.72 9.80 2.00
N PHE A 21 -5.77 8.99 2.11
CA PHE A 21 -6.84 9.19 3.10
C PHE A 21 -6.30 9.05 4.53
N ASP A 22 -5.53 8.00 4.82
CA ASP A 22 -4.95 7.75 6.15
C ASP A 22 -3.98 8.85 6.58
N LEU A 23 -3.18 9.39 5.64
CA LEU A 23 -2.34 10.56 5.89
C LEU A 23 -3.20 11.80 6.18
N THR A 24 -4.29 12.02 5.43
CA THR A 24 -5.16 13.18 5.65
C THR A 24 -5.79 13.13 7.04
N VAL A 25 -6.37 11.99 7.41
CA VAL A 25 -7.00 11.78 8.72
C VAL A 25 -5.96 11.90 9.83
N GLY A 26 -4.88 11.11 9.74
CA GLY A 26 -3.88 11.06 10.81
C GLY A 26 -3.18 12.39 11.04
N LEU A 27 -2.81 13.12 9.98
CA LEU A 27 -2.20 14.45 10.11
C LEU A 27 -3.18 15.49 10.70
N SER A 28 -4.46 15.44 10.33
CA SER A 28 -5.47 16.35 10.89
C SER A 28 -5.84 16.00 12.34
N GLU A 29 -5.68 14.76 12.77
CA GLU A 29 -5.87 14.30 14.15
C GLU A 29 -4.73 14.75 15.08
N THR A 30 -3.49 14.90 14.58
CA THR A 30 -2.37 15.40 15.39
C THR A 30 -2.61 16.83 15.88
N GLY A 31 -3.42 17.62 15.20
CA GLY A 31 -3.88 18.95 15.65
C GLY A 31 -4.85 18.90 16.83
N LEU A 32 -5.39 17.73 17.18
CA LEU A 32 -6.37 17.56 18.27
C LEU A 32 -5.72 17.10 19.60
N SER A 33 -4.49 16.58 19.56
CA SER A 33 -3.83 16.08 20.76
C SER A 33 -3.20 17.23 21.54
N GLU A 34 -3.69 17.49 22.76
CA GLU A 34 -3.09 18.41 23.73
C GLU A 34 -1.68 17.94 24.19
N THR A 35 -1.34 16.70 23.93
CA THR A 35 0.01 16.15 24.10
C THR A 35 0.79 16.38 22.81
N GLY A 36 1.20 17.61 22.57
CA GLY A 36 2.15 17.94 21.52
C GLY A 36 3.37 17.01 21.63
N LEU A 37 3.77 16.41 20.51
CA LEU A 37 5.10 15.85 20.37
C LEU A 37 6.09 17.00 20.57
N SER A 38 6.46 17.21 21.84
CA SER A 38 7.52 18.11 22.25
C SER A 38 8.87 17.46 21.98
N GLU A 39 9.23 17.36 20.70
CA GLU A 39 10.62 17.26 20.27
C GLU A 39 10.82 18.35 19.23
N GLU A 40 11.65 19.30 19.60
CA GLU A 40 12.24 20.43 18.88
C GLU A 40 11.69 20.73 17.46
N GLY A 41 10.77 21.72 17.35
CA GLY A 41 10.59 22.45 16.09
C GLY A 41 9.20 22.55 15.48
N LEU A 42 8.15 21.98 16.04
CA LEU A 42 6.78 22.21 15.57
C LEU A 42 6.11 23.30 16.44
N SER A 43 5.61 24.36 15.79
CA SER A 43 4.88 25.45 16.44
C SER A 43 3.68 24.90 17.23
N GLU A 44 3.28 25.59 18.33
CA GLU A 44 2.09 25.33 19.15
C GLU A 44 0.77 25.34 18.34
N GLU A 45 0.79 25.77 17.08
CA GLU A 45 -0.33 25.71 16.16
C GLU A 45 -0.38 24.33 15.50
N GLY A 46 -1.45 23.56 15.77
CA GLY A 46 -1.70 22.22 15.23
C GLY A 46 -1.63 22.12 13.70
N VAL A 47 -1.63 20.90 13.20
CA VAL A 47 -1.59 20.61 11.76
C VAL A 47 -3.00 20.59 11.19
N GLU A 48 -3.29 21.44 10.19
CA GLU A 48 -4.47 21.33 9.35
C GLU A 48 -4.12 20.51 8.08
N CYS A 49 -4.92 19.51 7.76
CA CYS A 49 -4.70 18.69 6.57
C CYS A 49 -5.98 18.45 5.79
N ASP A 50 -6.10 19.08 4.63
CA ASP A 50 -7.19 18.88 3.69
C ASP A 50 -6.80 17.87 2.59
N MET A 51 -7.79 17.20 2.01
CA MET A 51 -7.65 16.33 0.84
C MET A 51 -8.42 16.93 -0.33
N MET A 52 -7.81 17.05 -1.52
CA MET A 52 -8.51 17.40 -2.76
C MET A 52 -8.39 16.24 -3.76
N CYS A 53 -9.52 15.71 -4.19
CA CYS A 53 -9.60 14.53 -5.03
C CYS A 53 -10.78 14.56 -6.00
N ALA A 54 -10.82 13.59 -6.92
CA ALA A 54 -11.98 13.34 -7.80
C ALA A 54 -12.97 12.38 -7.11
N GLY A 55 -14.25 12.49 -7.43
CA GLY A 55 -15.29 11.55 -7.00
C GLY A 55 -15.29 10.29 -7.89
N SER A 56 -15.34 9.10 -7.28
CA SER A 56 -15.31 7.81 -7.99
C SER A 56 -16.66 7.11 -8.14
N ASP A 57 -17.72 7.65 -7.54
CA ASP A 57 -19.05 7.04 -7.46
C ASP A 57 -20.15 7.89 -8.12
N GLY A 58 -19.76 8.82 -9.00
CA GLY A 58 -20.71 9.71 -9.69
C GLY A 58 -21.23 10.86 -8.84
N ARG A 59 -20.73 11.02 -7.61
CA ARG A 59 -21.11 12.13 -6.72
C ARG A 59 -20.83 13.50 -7.32
N GLY A 60 -21.57 14.51 -6.85
CA GLY A 60 -21.34 15.91 -7.17
C GLY A 60 -20.05 16.46 -6.54
N THR A 61 -19.75 17.72 -6.83
CA THR A 61 -18.68 18.43 -6.09
C THR A 61 -19.18 18.80 -4.70
N GLU A 62 -18.49 18.32 -3.67
CA GLU A 62 -18.87 18.50 -2.27
C GLU A 62 -17.66 18.69 -1.35
N VAL A 63 -17.93 19.16 -0.14
CA VAL A 63 -16.95 19.26 0.94
C VAL A 63 -17.40 18.36 2.07
N ILE A 64 -16.60 17.35 2.39
CA ILE A 64 -16.85 16.40 3.47
C ILE A 64 -15.95 16.76 4.64
N ARG A 65 -16.52 17.08 5.79
CA ARG A 65 -15.74 17.38 7.00
C ARG A 65 -15.35 16.07 7.68
N LEU A 66 -14.06 15.90 7.92
CA LEU A 66 -13.52 14.74 8.64
C LEU A 66 -13.48 15.00 10.15
N ASN A 67 -12.90 16.15 10.51
CA ASN A 67 -12.74 16.63 11.88
C ASN A 67 -12.56 18.16 11.86
N PRO A 68 -12.30 18.84 13.00
CA PRO A 68 -12.10 20.30 13.02
C PRO A 68 -10.94 20.79 12.15
N HIS A 69 -9.90 19.97 11.93
CA HIS A 69 -8.64 20.32 11.25
C HIS A 69 -8.47 19.68 9.87
N GLY A 70 -9.49 18.93 9.38
CA GLY A 70 -9.40 18.24 8.11
C GLY A 70 -10.73 18.07 7.38
N ARG A 71 -10.69 18.20 6.06
CA ARG A 71 -11.84 18.01 5.17
C ARG A 71 -11.41 17.44 3.82
N ILE A 72 -12.35 16.80 3.13
CA ILE A 72 -12.19 16.32 1.76
C ILE A 72 -12.90 17.32 0.82
N LEU A 73 -12.17 17.86 -0.13
CA LEU A 73 -12.67 18.65 -1.25
C LEU A 73 -12.85 17.70 -2.44
N CYS A 74 -14.00 17.02 -2.49
CA CYS A 74 -14.30 16.04 -3.52
C CYS A 74 -14.88 16.73 -4.75
N HIS A 75 -14.31 16.51 -5.91
CA HIS A 75 -14.72 17.12 -7.17
C HIS A 75 -15.40 16.11 -8.09
N ARG A 76 -16.53 16.52 -8.69
CA ARG A 76 -17.27 15.71 -9.65
C ARG A 76 -16.35 15.30 -10.81
N THR A 77 -16.27 14.01 -11.05
CA THR A 77 -15.65 13.43 -12.26
C THR A 77 -16.62 13.61 -13.43
N LEU A 78 -16.15 14.22 -14.50
CA LEU A 78 -16.92 14.37 -15.74
C LEU A 78 -16.74 13.15 -16.65
N ILE A 79 -15.51 12.62 -16.74
CA ILE A 79 -15.13 11.51 -17.61
C ILE A 79 -14.10 10.67 -16.87
N GLU A 80 -14.25 9.34 -16.95
CA GLU A 80 -13.19 8.40 -16.62
C GLU A 80 -12.50 7.93 -17.90
N ALA A 81 -11.20 8.17 -18.01
CA ALA A 81 -10.41 7.76 -19.16
C ALA A 81 -9.10 7.14 -18.68
N ALA A 82 -8.79 5.93 -19.18
CA ALA A 82 -7.54 5.23 -18.90
C ALA A 82 -7.22 5.15 -17.38
N LYS A 83 -8.21 4.87 -16.54
CA LYS A 83 -8.14 4.85 -15.07
C LYS A 83 -7.79 6.22 -14.44
N THR A 84 -7.98 7.29 -15.18
CA THR A 84 -7.83 8.67 -14.69
C THR A 84 -9.20 9.31 -14.62
N MET A 85 -9.55 9.85 -13.47
CA MET A 85 -10.77 10.63 -13.24
C MET A 85 -10.53 12.07 -13.64
N ILE A 86 -11.23 12.54 -14.68
CA ILE A 86 -11.09 13.91 -15.20
C ILE A 86 -12.10 14.81 -14.48
N ALA A 87 -11.60 15.67 -13.60
CA ALA A 87 -12.38 16.62 -12.80
C ALA A 87 -11.83 18.06 -12.98
N PRO A 88 -12.18 18.79 -14.04
CA PRO A 88 -11.61 20.11 -14.34
C PRO A 88 -11.83 21.17 -13.26
N SER A 89 -12.90 21.02 -12.46
CA SER A 89 -13.17 21.90 -11.32
C SER A 89 -12.07 21.88 -10.25
N MET A 90 -11.25 20.84 -10.19
CA MET A 90 -10.05 20.79 -9.35
C MET A 90 -9.08 21.93 -9.69
N VAL A 91 -8.86 22.19 -11.00
CA VAL A 91 -7.95 23.26 -11.45
C VAL A 91 -8.41 24.63 -10.94
N THR A 92 -9.68 24.96 -11.15
CA THR A 92 -10.24 26.27 -10.76
C THR A 92 -10.29 26.42 -9.24
N ARG A 93 -10.60 25.35 -8.52
CA ARG A 93 -10.61 25.37 -7.06
C ARG A 93 -9.20 25.53 -6.51
N LEU A 94 -8.26 24.71 -6.97
CA LEU A 94 -6.86 24.75 -6.51
C LEU A 94 -6.23 26.13 -6.77
N ARG A 95 -6.47 26.74 -7.94
CA ARG A 95 -5.98 28.09 -8.25
C ARG A 95 -6.42 29.15 -7.21
N ARG A 96 -7.62 28.99 -6.64
CA ARG A 96 -8.16 29.93 -5.65
C ARG A 96 -7.59 29.74 -4.26
N ILE A 97 -7.35 28.46 -3.85
CA ILE A 97 -7.02 28.14 -2.46
C ILE A 97 -5.56 27.71 -2.24
N ALA A 98 -4.78 27.44 -3.31
CA ALA A 98 -3.43 26.91 -3.19
C ALA A 98 -2.52 27.78 -2.29
N LYS A 99 -2.66 29.11 -2.35
CA LYS A 99 -1.87 30.05 -1.55
C LYS A 99 -2.11 29.93 -0.03
N ASP A 100 -3.21 29.30 0.38
CA ASP A 100 -3.58 29.12 1.78
C ASP A 100 -2.84 27.92 2.42
N TYR A 101 -2.10 27.14 1.63
CA TYR A 101 -1.37 25.95 2.07
C TYR A 101 0.13 26.19 2.07
N ASN A 102 0.80 25.74 3.13
CA ASN A 102 2.26 25.75 3.24
C ASN A 102 2.89 24.69 2.33
N ILE A 103 2.24 23.50 2.24
CA ILE A 103 2.69 22.36 1.46
C ILE A 103 1.52 21.80 0.65
N ILE A 104 1.79 21.48 -0.62
CA ILE A 104 0.93 20.59 -1.42
C ILE A 104 1.66 19.26 -1.57
N HIS A 105 1.08 18.19 -1.00
CA HIS A 105 1.56 16.82 -1.10
C HIS A 105 0.78 16.10 -2.19
N ILE A 106 1.38 15.93 -3.36
CA ILE A 106 0.73 15.34 -4.53
C ILE A 106 1.05 13.85 -4.67
N HIS A 107 0.04 13.02 -4.92
CA HIS A 107 0.15 11.56 -5.03
C HIS A 107 0.24 11.09 -6.48
N HIS A 108 1.41 10.59 -6.89
CA HIS A 108 1.69 10.06 -8.24
C HIS A 108 1.49 8.53 -8.29
N PRO A 109 0.94 7.98 -9.39
CA PRO A 109 0.52 8.65 -10.63
C PRO A 109 -0.91 9.20 -10.54
N ASP A 110 -1.07 10.46 -10.89
CA ASP A 110 -2.36 11.12 -11.11
C ASP A 110 -2.20 12.28 -12.10
N PRO A 111 -2.52 12.07 -13.39
CA PRO A 111 -2.39 13.10 -14.40
C PRO A 111 -3.28 14.33 -14.15
N MET A 112 -4.49 14.14 -13.59
CA MET A 112 -5.40 15.25 -13.31
C MET A 112 -4.86 16.15 -12.20
N ALA A 113 -4.37 15.55 -11.10
CA ALA A 113 -3.75 16.29 -10.01
C ALA A 113 -2.49 17.04 -10.45
N ALA A 114 -1.62 16.39 -11.24
CA ALA A 114 -0.41 17.02 -11.78
C ALA A 114 -0.75 18.23 -12.69
N MET A 115 -1.77 18.11 -13.53
CA MET A 115 -2.26 19.20 -14.36
C MET A 115 -2.87 20.32 -13.50
N ALA A 116 -3.67 19.98 -12.48
CA ALA A 116 -4.27 20.97 -11.58
C ALA A 116 -3.18 21.77 -10.84
N LEU A 117 -2.15 21.08 -10.32
CA LEU A 117 -1.03 21.73 -9.68
C LEU A 117 -0.28 22.66 -10.65
N ARG A 118 0.03 22.19 -11.85
CA ARG A 118 0.72 23.00 -12.87
C ARG A 118 -0.05 24.27 -13.23
N LEU A 119 -1.35 24.15 -13.44
CA LEU A 119 -2.21 25.26 -13.85
C LEU A 119 -2.63 26.16 -12.68
N SER A 120 -2.48 25.73 -11.44
CA SER A 120 -2.76 26.57 -10.25
C SER A 120 -1.82 27.75 -10.11
N GLY A 121 -0.59 27.63 -10.62
CA GLY A 121 0.47 28.61 -10.44
C GLY A 121 1.06 28.62 -9.02
N TYR A 122 0.84 27.57 -8.22
CA TYR A 122 1.33 27.48 -6.85
C TYR A 122 2.85 27.59 -6.76
N LYS A 123 3.33 28.46 -5.86
CA LYS A 123 4.75 28.76 -5.65
C LYS A 123 5.31 28.23 -4.32
N GLY A 124 4.45 27.73 -3.43
CA GLY A 124 4.87 27.14 -2.15
C GLY A 124 5.52 25.77 -2.32
N LYS A 125 5.77 25.08 -1.22
CA LYS A 125 6.50 23.80 -1.19
C LYS A 125 5.66 22.65 -1.72
N VAL A 126 6.28 21.79 -2.51
CA VAL A 126 5.65 20.60 -3.12
C VAL A 126 6.36 19.33 -2.68
N VAL A 127 5.63 18.43 -2.05
CA VAL A 127 6.07 17.05 -1.78
C VAL A 127 5.40 16.15 -2.82
N LEU A 128 6.19 15.36 -3.53
CA LEU A 128 5.71 14.40 -4.53
C LEU A 128 5.76 12.98 -3.96
N HIS A 129 4.61 12.36 -3.72
CA HIS A 129 4.54 10.96 -3.30
C HIS A 129 4.57 10.02 -4.51
N TRP A 130 5.68 9.33 -4.70
CA TRP A 130 5.90 8.39 -5.78
C TRP A 130 5.49 6.98 -5.36
N HIS A 131 4.23 6.60 -5.61
CA HIS A 131 3.70 5.28 -5.22
C HIS A 131 4.12 4.16 -6.17
N SER A 132 4.19 4.45 -7.46
CA SER A 132 4.63 3.50 -8.48
C SER A 132 4.98 4.18 -9.80
N ASP A 133 5.82 3.50 -10.58
CA ASP A 133 6.03 3.83 -11.98
C ASP A 133 4.77 3.48 -12.80
N ILE A 134 4.55 4.20 -13.90
CA ILE A 134 3.49 3.86 -14.86
C ILE A 134 4.04 2.78 -15.79
N LEU A 135 3.72 1.52 -15.53
CA LEU A 135 4.22 0.36 -16.29
C LEU A 135 3.27 -0.07 -17.42
N SER A 136 1.98 0.23 -17.28
CA SER A 136 0.94 -0.04 -18.28
C SER A 136 0.64 1.23 -19.10
N GLN A 137 -0.05 1.08 -20.24
CA GLN A 137 -0.50 2.21 -21.07
C GLN A 137 0.65 3.05 -21.67
N LYS A 138 1.68 2.38 -22.20
CA LYS A 138 2.88 3.02 -22.77
C LYS A 138 2.59 4.14 -23.79
N ALA A 139 1.54 4.01 -24.58
CA ALA A 139 1.13 5.04 -25.54
C ALA A 139 0.64 6.33 -24.85
N LEU A 140 -0.17 6.20 -23.79
CA LEU A 140 -0.66 7.35 -23.02
C LEU A 140 0.44 7.96 -22.15
N LEU A 141 1.38 7.14 -21.68
CA LEU A 141 2.53 7.61 -20.92
C LEU A 141 3.33 8.64 -21.71
N ARG A 142 3.48 8.46 -23.05
CA ARG A 142 4.21 9.42 -23.91
C ARG A 142 3.63 10.83 -23.82
N PHE A 143 2.31 10.96 -23.68
CA PHE A 143 1.65 12.27 -23.54
C PHE A 143 1.74 12.82 -22.11
N TYR A 144 1.85 11.94 -21.12
CA TYR A 144 1.97 12.33 -19.71
C TYR A 144 3.42 12.65 -19.30
N LEU A 145 4.43 12.05 -19.93
CA LEU A 145 5.85 12.24 -19.59
C LEU A 145 6.29 13.70 -19.43
N PRO A 146 5.88 14.66 -20.29
CA PRO A 146 6.28 16.06 -20.11
C PRO A 146 5.76 16.65 -18.79
N ILE A 147 4.55 16.27 -18.36
CA ILE A 147 3.95 16.72 -17.12
C ILE A 147 4.60 16.02 -15.93
N GLN A 148 4.86 14.72 -16.02
CA GLN A 148 5.58 13.94 -15.02
C GLN A 148 6.98 14.50 -14.79
N ASN A 149 7.74 14.75 -15.84
CA ASN A 149 9.09 15.34 -15.75
C ASN A 149 9.06 16.76 -15.15
N TRP A 150 8.05 17.57 -15.51
CA TRP A 150 7.83 18.85 -14.88
C TRP A 150 7.57 18.68 -13.38
N LEU A 151 6.71 17.73 -12.98
CA LEU A 151 6.34 17.48 -11.60
C LEU A 151 7.56 17.04 -10.76
N ILE A 152 8.38 16.12 -11.28
CA ILE A 152 9.63 15.67 -10.64
C ILE A 152 10.59 16.86 -10.40
N LYS A 153 10.75 17.73 -11.42
CA LYS A 153 11.60 18.93 -11.30
C LYS A 153 11.01 19.95 -10.32
N ARG A 154 9.67 20.11 -10.30
CA ARG A 154 8.96 21.08 -9.45
C ARG A 154 8.94 20.68 -7.98
N ALA A 155 8.97 19.38 -7.68
CA ALA A 155 8.95 18.89 -6.33
C ALA A 155 10.19 19.35 -5.55
N ASP A 156 9.98 19.87 -4.35
CA ASP A 156 11.03 20.20 -3.40
C ASP A 156 11.55 18.92 -2.73
N THR A 157 10.65 17.99 -2.41
CA THR A 157 10.95 16.67 -1.86
C THR A 157 10.14 15.60 -2.59
N ILE A 158 10.74 14.44 -2.82
CA ILE A 158 10.07 13.27 -3.41
C ILE A 158 10.06 12.17 -2.36
N VAL A 159 8.89 11.63 -2.04
CA VAL A 159 8.75 10.53 -1.10
C VAL A 159 8.29 9.26 -1.82
N GLY A 160 8.84 8.12 -1.41
CA GLY A 160 8.42 6.81 -1.91
C GLY A 160 8.29 5.81 -0.78
N THR A 161 7.64 4.70 -1.06
CA THR A 161 7.22 3.73 -0.05
C THR A 161 8.34 2.80 0.41
N THR A 162 9.41 2.64 -0.40
CA THR A 162 10.61 1.86 -0.04
C THR A 162 11.87 2.47 -0.63
N PRO A 163 13.04 2.32 0.02
CA PRO A 163 14.32 2.79 -0.51
C PRO A 163 14.66 2.14 -1.85
N VAL A 164 14.39 0.84 -1.99
CA VAL A 164 14.66 0.07 -3.22
C VAL A 164 13.88 0.65 -4.40
N TYR A 165 12.57 0.90 -4.20
CA TYR A 165 11.74 1.42 -5.28
C TYR A 165 12.15 2.82 -5.74
N LEU A 166 12.59 3.67 -4.79
CA LEU A 166 13.12 5.01 -5.09
C LEU A 166 14.44 4.94 -5.86
N ALA A 167 15.35 4.07 -5.42
CA ALA A 167 16.67 3.91 -6.04
C ALA A 167 16.58 3.32 -7.46
N GLU A 168 15.66 2.39 -7.69
CA GLU A 168 15.55 1.63 -8.94
C GLU A 168 14.58 2.24 -9.97
N SER A 169 13.83 3.29 -9.60
CA SER A 169 12.95 3.97 -10.56
C SER A 169 13.76 4.71 -11.62
N PRO A 170 13.59 4.41 -12.93
CA PRO A 170 14.34 5.06 -14.00
C PRO A 170 14.00 6.56 -14.13
N TYR A 171 12.88 7.00 -13.57
CA TYR A 171 12.44 8.39 -13.61
C TYR A 171 13.08 9.26 -12.52
N LEU A 172 13.62 8.65 -11.46
CA LEU A 172 14.15 9.35 -10.29
C LEU A 172 15.67 9.37 -10.21
N GLN A 173 16.38 8.76 -11.17
CA GLN A 173 17.86 8.65 -11.16
C GLN A 173 18.59 9.99 -11.06
N GLY A 174 18.05 11.05 -11.65
CA GLY A 174 18.69 12.38 -11.65
C GLY A 174 18.30 13.28 -10.48
N VAL A 175 17.54 12.77 -9.47
CA VAL A 175 16.97 13.57 -8.36
C VAL A 175 16.99 12.83 -7.02
N GLN A 176 17.91 11.89 -6.86
CA GLN A 176 18.01 11.04 -5.66
C GLN A 176 18.23 11.86 -4.37
N GLU A 177 18.87 13.01 -4.46
CA GLU A 177 19.08 13.93 -3.34
C GLU A 177 17.78 14.46 -2.74
N LYS A 178 16.71 14.55 -3.54
CA LYS A 178 15.36 14.93 -3.10
C LYS A 178 14.54 13.76 -2.54
N CYS A 179 15.01 12.52 -2.71
CA CYS A 179 14.25 11.33 -2.37
C CYS A 179 14.33 11.02 -0.87
N ARG A 180 13.17 10.74 -0.27
CA ARG A 180 13.01 10.32 1.12
C ARG A 180 12.06 9.12 1.18
N CYS A 181 12.25 8.23 2.15
CA CYS A 181 11.40 7.06 2.29
C CYS A 181 10.34 7.26 3.38
N ILE A 182 9.07 7.09 3.02
CA ILE A 182 7.94 6.97 3.96
C ILE A 182 7.28 5.62 3.68
N PRO A 183 7.60 4.55 4.42
CA PRO A 183 6.89 3.29 4.29
C PRO A 183 5.40 3.45 4.58
N ILE A 184 4.58 2.68 3.89
CA ILE A 184 3.14 2.65 4.17
C ILE A 184 2.94 2.11 5.57
N GLY A 185 2.12 2.80 6.34
CA GLY A 185 1.69 2.41 7.68
C GLY A 185 0.19 2.12 7.72
N ILE A 186 -0.19 1.15 8.52
CA ILE A 186 -1.58 0.76 8.76
C ILE A 186 -1.88 0.68 10.24
N GLU A 187 -3.16 0.73 10.60
CA GLU A 187 -3.61 0.31 11.92
C GLU A 187 -3.34 -1.19 12.11
N PRO A 188 -2.96 -1.64 13.31
CA PRO A 188 -2.82 -3.07 13.57
C PRO A 188 -4.08 -3.85 13.25
N VAL A 189 -3.92 -5.00 12.62
CA VAL A 189 -5.02 -5.92 12.33
C VAL A 189 -5.43 -6.60 13.63
N ILE A 190 -6.66 -6.37 14.08
CA ILE A 190 -7.23 -6.96 15.30
C ILE A 190 -8.22 -8.05 14.89
N SER A 191 -7.88 -9.30 15.21
CA SER A 191 -8.69 -10.45 14.88
C SER A 191 -9.67 -10.82 15.99
N ASP A 192 -10.79 -11.45 15.61
CA ASP A 192 -11.71 -12.10 16.54
C ASP A 192 -11.25 -13.54 16.82
N SER A 193 -10.90 -13.82 18.06
CA SER A 193 -10.39 -15.13 18.51
C SER A 193 -11.44 -16.27 18.37
N VAL A 194 -12.72 -15.97 18.36
CA VAL A 194 -13.77 -16.95 18.10
C VAL A 194 -13.75 -17.32 16.63
N ARG A 195 -13.77 -16.30 15.77
CA ARG A 195 -13.74 -16.50 14.31
C ARG A 195 -12.45 -17.16 13.83
N GLU A 196 -11.30 -16.84 14.43
CA GLU A 196 -10.04 -17.57 14.16
C GLU A 196 -10.16 -19.07 14.42
N ARG A 197 -10.75 -19.44 15.57
CA ARG A 197 -10.94 -20.86 15.93
C ARG A 197 -11.90 -21.55 14.95
N GLU A 198 -12.98 -20.89 14.54
CA GLU A 198 -13.90 -21.41 13.55
C GLU A 198 -13.19 -21.69 12.22
N ILE A 199 -12.39 -20.72 11.73
CA ILE A 199 -11.59 -20.87 10.50
C ILE A 199 -10.63 -22.07 10.64
N ARG A 200 -9.89 -22.18 11.74
CA ARG A 200 -8.99 -23.34 11.96
C ARG A 200 -9.73 -24.67 11.99
N ASN A 201 -10.89 -24.72 12.63
CA ASN A 201 -11.71 -25.92 12.72
C ASN A 201 -12.30 -26.33 11.35
N GLU A 202 -12.66 -25.35 10.49
CA GLU A 202 -13.14 -25.61 9.11
C GLU A 202 -12.12 -26.41 8.31
N TYR A 203 -10.83 -26.20 8.58
CA TYR A 203 -9.73 -26.90 7.89
C TYR A 203 -9.09 -28.01 8.72
N SER A 204 -9.84 -28.58 9.68
CA SER A 204 -9.44 -29.75 10.46
C SER A 204 -8.09 -29.60 11.18
N GLY A 205 -7.78 -28.38 11.66
CA GLY A 205 -6.53 -28.08 12.36
C GLY A 205 -5.27 -28.12 11.50
N ARG A 206 -5.41 -28.17 10.17
CA ARG A 206 -4.28 -28.08 9.23
C ARG A 206 -3.59 -26.71 9.35
N ARG A 207 -2.29 -26.70 9.05
CA ARG A 207 -1.50 -25.45 8.98
C ARG A 207 -1.95 -24.61 7.79
N ILE A 208 -2.57 -23.47 8.07
CA ILE A 208 -3.13 -22.61 7.04
C ILE A 208 -2.06 -21.68 6.49
N ILE A 209 -1.86 -21.73 5.18
CA ILE A 209 -1.08 -20.75 4.42
C ILE A 209 -2.07 -19.80 3.76
N PHE A 210 -2.08 -18.54 4.18
CA PHE A 210 -3.02 -17.56 3.64
C PHE A 210 -2.37 -16.68 2.58
N SER A 211 -3.11 -16.34 1.55
CA SER A 211 -2.74 -15.38 0.52
C SER A 211 -3.95 -14.54 0.13
N LEU A 212 -3.74 -13.25 -0.14
CA LEU A 212 -4.85 -12.32 -0.41
C LEU A 212 -4.52 -11.35 -1.55
N GLY A 213 -5.48 -11.16 -2.45
CA GLY A 213 -5.41 -10.12 -3.47
C GLY A 213 -6.25 -10.42 -4.70
N ARG A 214 -6.24 -9.51 -5.67
CA ARG A 214 -6.94 -9.72 -6.93
C ARG A 214 -6.35 -10.90 -7.70
N LEU A 215 -7.20 -11.76 -8.25
CA LEU A 215 -6.78 -12.89 -9.07
C LEU A 215 -6.42 -12.41 -10.49
N VAL A 216 -5.19 -11.87 -10.61
CA VAL A 216 -4.60 -11.32 -11.84
C VAL A 216 -3.17 -11.84 -12.02
N GLU A 217 -2.65 -11.79 -13.24
CA GLU A 217 -1.39 -12.42 -13.65
C GLU A 217 -0.20 -12.07 -12.76
N TYR A 218 -0.01 -10.77 -12.47
CA TYR A 218 1.17 -10.34 -11.72
C TYR A 218 1.22 -10.82 -10.26
N LYS A 219 0.08 -11.28 -9.70
CA LYS A 219 0.01 -11.85 -8.35
C LYS A 219 0.58 -13.26 -8.25
N GLY A 220 0.74 -13.96 -9.39
CA GLY A 220 1.48 -15.23 -9.46
C GLY A 220 0.87 -16.40 -8.67
N TYR A 221 -0.44 -16.39 -8.42
CA TYR A 221 -1.10 -17.44 -7.62
C TYR A 221 -0.90 -18.85 -8.15
N ARG A 222 -0.70 -19.01 -9.47
CA ARG A 222 -0.38 -20.31 -10.06
C ARG A 222 0.86 -20.95 -9.41
N TYR A 223 1.88 -20.18 -9.08
CA TYR A 223 3.11 -20.69 -8.44
C TYR A 223 2.87 -21.11 -7.00
N LEU A 224 1.96 -20.44 -6.28
CA LEU A 224 1.53 -20.86 -4.95
C LEU A 224 0.68 -22.14 -5.01
N ILE A 225 -0.22 -22.24 -6.00
CA ILE A 225 -1.02 -23.46 -6.24
C ILE A 225 -0.10 -24.64 -6.56
N GLU A 226 0.86 -24.45 -7.45
CA GLU A 226 1.82 -25.49 -7.81
C GLU A 226 2.72 -25.89 -6.63
N ALA A 227 3.04 -24.95 -5.71
CA ALA A 227 3.82 -25.24 -4.49
C ALA A 227 3.13 -26.29 -3.60
N ALA A 228 1.80 -26.42 -3.65
CA ALA A 228 1.06 -27.45 -2.92
C ALA A 228 1.49 -28.89 -3.28
N LYS A 229 2.10 -29.12 -4.43
CA LYS A 229 2.64 -30.45 -4.83
C LYS A 229 3.80 -30.92 -3.93
N TYR A 230 4.49 -29.97 -3.31
CA TYR A 230 5.65 -30.22 -2.44
C TYR A 230 5.32 -30.16 -0.96
N LEU A 231 4.04 -29.91 -0.60
CA LEU A 231 3.53 -29.89 0.76
C LEU A 231 2.69 -31.16 1.01
N ASP A 232 2.71 -31.64 2.24
CA ASP A 232 1.87 -32.77 2.65
C ASP A 232 0.44 -32.34 3.04
N ASP A 233 -0.41 -33.29 3.42
CA ASP A 233 -1.81 -33.05 3.75
C ASP A 233 -2.02 -32.31 5.10
N SER A 234 -0.96 -32.04 5.86
CA SER A 234 -1.01 -31.20 7.05
C SER A 234 -1.13 -29.70 6.74
N PHE A 235 -0.97 -29.31 5.46
CA PHE A 235 -1.10 -27.93 5.02
C PHE A 235 -2.42 -27.67 4.27
N MET A 236 -2.89 -26.42 4.38
CA MET A 236 -4.01 -25.89 3.62
C MET A 236 -3.70 -24.50 3.10
N ILE A 237 -3.67 -24.32 1.79
CA ILE A 237 -3.47 -23.02 1.14
C ILE A 237 -4.83 -22.39 0.87
N LEU A 238 -5.06 -21.21 1.44
CA LEU A 238 -6.27 -20.42 1.26
C LEU A 238 -5.95 -19.15 0.47
N ILE A 239 -6.56 -18.99 -0.69
CA ILE A 239 -6.36 -17.83 -1.55
C ILE A 239 -7.64 -16.99 -1.57
N GLY A 240 -7.60 -15.84 -0.88
CA GLY A 240 -8.68 -14.86 -0.84
C GLY A 240 -8.59 -13.85 -1.98
N GLY A 241 -9.74 -13.49 -2.53
CA GLY A 241 -9.88 -12.47 -3.55
C GLY A 241 -10.67 -12.90 -4.78
N GLY A 242 -11.04 -11.92 -5.56
CA GLY A 242 -11.72 -12.11 -6.84
C GLY A 242 -10.89 -11.60 -8.01
N GLY A 243 -11.23 -12.01 -9.22
CA GLY A 243 -10.54 -11.52 -10.41
C GLY A 243 -10.73 -12.40 -11.64
N PRO A 244 -10.26 -11.94 -12.81
CA PRO A 244 -10.49 -12.62 -14.09
C PRO A 244 -9.83 -14.02 -14.18
N LEU A 245 -8.83 -14.32 -13.35
CA LEU A 245 -8.14 -15.62 -13.39
C LEU A 245 -8.81 -16.70 -12.52
N ARG A 246 -9.94 -16.42 -11.85
CA ARG A 246 -10.57 -17.38 -10.93
C ARG A 246 -10.78 -18.76 -11.57
N GLU A 247 -11.39 -18.79 -12.75
CA GLU A 247 -11.71 -20.04 -13.44
C GLU A 247 -10.47 -20.79 -13.94
N SER A 248 -9.45 -20.04 -14.41
CA SER A 248 -8.19 -20.66 -14.85
C SER A 248 -7.39 -21.25 -13.68
N LEU A 249 -7.36 -20.55 -12.53
CA LEU A 249 -6.71 -21.03 -11.33
C LEU A 249 -7.44 -22.25 -10.74
N GLN A 250 -8.79 -22.30 -10.82
CA GLN A 250 -9.54 -23.47 -10.38
C GLN A 250 -9.22 -24.70 -11.26
N ARG A 251 -9.19 -24.53 -12.58
CA ARG A 251 -8.77 -25.60 -13.49
C ARG A 251 -7.35 -26.12 -13.18
N GLU A 252 -6.42 -25.21 -12.89
CA GLU A 252 -5.06 -25.57 -12.53
C GLU A 252 -5.01 -26.39 -11.23
N ILE A 253 -5.81 -26.03 -10.21
CA ILE A 253 -5.98 -26.82 -8.98
C ILE A 253 -6.46 -28.23 -9.28
N ASP A 254 -7.46 -28.37 -10.16
CA ASP A 254 -8.07 -29.65 -10.53
C ASP A 254 -7.11 -30.50 -11.35
N GLU A 255 -6.43 -29.92 -12.34
CA GLU A 255 -5.42 -30.60 -13.19
C GLU A 255 -4.21 -31.09 -12.39
N LEU A 256 -3.76 -30.32 -11.39
CA LEU A 256 -2.66 -30.71 -10.51
C LEU A 256 -3.08 -31.68 -9.40
N GLY A 257 -4.37 -31.93 -9.23
CA GLY A 257 -4.89 -32.83 -8.20
C GLY A 257 -4.65 -32.31 -6.77
N VAL A 258 -4.54 -31.00 -6.57
CA VAL A 258 -4.24 -30.39 -5.26
C VAL A 258 -5.48 -29.79 -4.56
N GLY A 259 -6.69 -30.08 -5.04
CA GLY A 259 -7.95 -29.51 -4.52
C GLY A 259 -8.23 -29.83 -3.05
N SER A 260 -7.64 -30.90 -2.50
CA SER A 260 -7.72 -31.19 -1.05
C SER A 260 -6.87 -30.23 -0.19
N ARG A 261 -5.88 -29.54 -0.77
CA ARG A 261 -4.89 -28.69 -0.09
C ARG A 261 -4.92 -27.23 -0.51
N VAL A 262 -5.68 -26.88 -1.55
CA VAL A 262 -5.80 -25.50 -2.06
C VAL A 262 -7.27 -25.13 -2.24
N LYS A 263 -7.66 -23.96 -1.71
CA LYS A 263 -9.02 -23.43 -1.85
C LYS A 263 -9.02 -21.97 -2.28
N LEU A 264 -9.78 -21.63 -3.32
CA LEU A 264 -10.07 -20.26 -3.72
C LEU A 264 -11.30 -19.76 -2.94
N LEU A 265 -11.09 -18.88 -1.96
CA LEU A 265 -12.16 -18.39 -1.07
C LEU A 265 -13.15 -17.44 -1.78
N GLY A 266 -12.74 -16.82 -2.90
CA GLY A 266 -13.46 -15.69 -3.44
C GLY A 266 -13.21 -14.43 -2.62
N LYS A 267 -14.11 -13.46 -2.71
CA LYS A 267 -14.00 -12.22 -1.94
C LYS A 267 -14.20 -12.53 -0.45
N VAL A 268 -13.16 -12.31 0.33
CA VAL A 268 -13.24 -12.42 1.80
C VAL A 268 -13.97 -11.19 2.33
N PRO A 269 -15.00 -11.37 3.18
CA PRO A 269 -15.65 -10.26 3.86
C PRO A 269 -14.66 -9.45 4.68
N GLN A 270 -14.85 -8.13 4.74
CA GLN A 270 -13.93 -7.23 5.45
C GLN A 270 -13.87 -7.54 6.96
N GLU A 271 -15.00 -7.94 7.53
CA GLU A 271 -15.14 -8.35 8.93
C GLU A 271 -14.38 -9.63 9.27
N ASP A 272 -14.22 -10.55 8.32
CA ASP A 272 -13.52 -11.82 8.51
C ASP A 272 -12.01 -11.71 8.22
N LEU A 273 -11.59 -10.68 7.50
CA LEU A 273 -10.22 -10.58 6.96
C LEU A 273 -9.15 -10.67 8.06
N ALA A 274 -9.36 -9.94 9.16
CA ALA A 274 -8.46 -9.96 10.31
C ALA A 274 -8.32 -11.37 10.90
N SER A 275 -9.43 -12.13 10.95
CA SER A 275 -9.45 -13.48 11.51
C SER A 275 -8.76 -14.50 10.58
N TYR A 276 -8.75 -14.30 9.26
CA TYR A 276 -7.93 -15.12 8.37
C TYR A 276 -6.43 -14.89 8.60
N TYR A 277 -5.99 -13.64 8.81
CA TYR A 277 -4.62 -13.38 9.24
C TYR A 277 -4.31 -14.00 10.59
N GLY A 278 -5.20 -13.87 11.57
CA GLY A 278 -5.03 -14.47 12.91
C GLY A 278 -5.06 -16.01 12.89
N ALA A 279 -5.81 -16.63 11.99
CA ALA A 279 -5.92 -18.10 11.88
C ALA A 279 -4.76 -18.74 11.13
N CYS A 280 -4.09 -18.04 10.20
CA CYS A 280 -3.05 -18.66 9.38
C CYS A 280 -1.75 -18.89 10.15
N GLU A 281 -0.97 -19.86 9.71
CA GLU A 281 0.38 -20.15 10.17
C GLU A 281 1.37 -19.12 9.62
N LEU A 282 1.27 -18.82 8.34
CA LEU A 282 2.04 -17.79 7.66
C LEU A 282 1.26 -17.20 6.47
N PHE A 283 1.69 -16.04 6.03
CA PHE A 283 1.18 -15.40 4.82
C PHE A 283 2.12 -15.62 3.65
N CYS A 284 1.59 -15.94 2.47
CA CYS A 284 2.38 -16.11 1.26
C CYS A 284 2.00 -15.09 0.19
N MET A 285 2.97 -14.31 -0.29
CA MET A 285 2.81 -13.39 -1.39
C MET A 285 3.66 -13.81 -2.60
N SER A 286 3.02 -14.45 -3.57
CA SER A 286 3.64 -15.06 -4.76
C SER A 286 3.77 -14.13 -5.96
N SER A 287 3.63 -12.81 -5.79
CA SER A 287 3.66 -11.81 -6.88
C SER A 287 4.95 -11.90 -7.71
N VAL A 288 4.85 -11.67 -9.04
CA VAL A 288 5.96 -11.95 -9.97
C VAL A 288 6.40 -10.75 -10.81
N MET A 289 5.78 -9.58 -10.62
CA MET A 289 6.06 -8.39 -11.42
C MET A 289 6.18 -7.15 -10.55
N LYS A 290 7.05 -6.22 -10.94
CA LYS A 290 7.31 -4.93 -10.29
C LYS A 290 6.05 -4.04 -10.11
N THR A 291 4.93 -4.36 -10.77
CA THR A 291 3.62 -3.76 -10.51
C THR A 291 3.20 -3.92 -9.04
N GLU A 292 3.67 -4.97 -8.36
CA GLU A 292 3.63 -5.08 -6.92
C GLU A 292 4.78 -4.27 -6.32
N ALA A 293 4.51 -3.03 -5.94
CA ALA A 293 5.56 -2.11 -5.49
C ALA A 293 5.89 -2.26 -3.99
N PHE A 294 4.91 -2.65 -3.17
CA PHE A 294 5.04 -2.71 -1.70
C PHE A 294 4.42 -3.97 -1.09
N GLY A 295 3.17 -4.27 -1.45
CA GLY A 295 2.42 -5.40 -0.90
C GLY A 295 1.87 -5.15 0.51
N ILE A 296 0.90 -4.24 0.66
CA ILE A 296 0.28 -3.88 1.96
C ILE A 296 -0.17 -5.12 2.74
N VAL A 297 -0.67 -6.14 2.06
CA VAL A 297 -1.10 -7.41 2.66
C VAL A 297 -0.02 -8.12 3.48
N GLN A 298 1.28 -7.86 3.20
CA GLN A 298 2.38 -8.39 4.01
C GLN A 298 2.41 -7.75 5.39
N ILE A 299 2.26 -6.43 5.45
CA ILE A 299 2.29 -5.71 6.73
C ILE A 299 1.01 -5.95 7.54
N GLU A 300 -0.12 -6.26 6.88
CA GLU A 300 -1.32 -6.75 7.56
C GLU A 300 -1.05 -8.10 8.24
N ALA A 301 -0.41 -9.05 7.56
CA ALA A 301 0.00 -10.32 8.13
C ALA A 301 1.02 -10.13 9.27
N MET A 302 2.03 -9.28 9.07
CA MET A 302 3.06 -8.98 10.09
C MET A 302 2.45 -8.35 11.34
N SER A 303 1.42 -7.50 11.22
CA SER A 303 0.72 -6.91 12.35
C SER A 303 -0.01 -7.95 13.21
N ALA A 304 -0.46 -9.04 12.59
CA ALA A 304 -1.02 -10.21 13.28
C ALA A 304 0.07 -11.21 13.75
N GLY A 305 1.35 -10.83 13.69
CA GLY A 305 2.47 -11.69 14.07
C GLY A 305 2.68 -12.88 13.12
N ARG A 306 2.24 -12.80 11.87
CA ARG A 306 2.41 -13.90 10.91
C ARG A 306 3.67 -13.72 10.08
N PRO A 307 4.55 -14.74 10.06
CA PRO A 307 5.69 -14.77 9.14
C PRO A 307 5.24 -14.65 7.69
N VAL A 308 6.11 -14.13 6.82
CA VAL A 308 5.78 -13.93 5.42
C VAL A 308 6.74 -14.71 4.51
N VAL A 309 6.20 -15.47 3.57
CA VAL A 309 6.92 -15.92 2.39
C VAL A 309 6.60 -14.96 1.26
N ALA A 310 7.61 -14.27 0.73
CA ALA A 310 7.43 -13.32 -0.36
C ALA A 310 8.42 -13.57 -1.50
N THR A 311 8.14 -13.01 -2.67
CA THR A 311 9.03 -13.12 -3.82
C THR A 311 9.98 -11.93 -3.91
N LYS A 312 11.26 -12.18 -4.20
CA LYS A 312 12.28 -11.16 -4.45
C LYS A 312 12.16 -10.64 -5.87
N ILE A 313 11.12 -9.83 -6.11
CA ILE A 313 10.85 -9.23 -7.41
C ILE A 313 11.92 -8.15 -7.68
N PRO A 314 12.64 -8.19 -8.81
CA PRO A 314 13.60 -7.14 -9.18
C PRO A 314 12.94 -5.75 -9.20
N GLU A 315 13.65 -4.75 -8.69
CA GLU A 315 13.22 -3.34 -8.66
C GLU A 315 11.90 -3.08 -7.89
N SER A 316 11.48 -4.02 -7.05
CA SER A 316 10.28 -3.90 -6.21
C SER A 316 10.63 -3.78 -4.74
N GLY A 317 9.81 -3.05 -3.98
CA GLY A 317 9.96 -2.94 -2.54
C GLY A 317 9.51 -4.16 -1.74
N VAL A 318 8.89 -5.16 -2.36
CA VAL A 318 8.32 -6.35 -1.70
C VAL A 318 9.31 -7.04 -0.77
N SER A 319 10.52 -7.33 -1.26
CA SER A 319 11.57 -8.00 -0.48
C SER A 319 12.26 -7.10 0.56
N TRP A 320 12.05 -5.79 0.48
CA TRP A 320 12.46 -4.87 1.54
C TRP A 320 11.41 -4.83 2.67
N VAL A 321 10.13 -4.88 2.33
CA VAL A 321 9.04 -4.97 3.32
C VAL A 321 9.19 -6.25 4.13
N ASN A 322 9.31 -7.41 3.46
CA ASN A 322 9.64 -8.66 4.12
C ASN A 322 11.16 -8.79 4.27
N GLU A 323 11.66 -8.61 5.48
CA GLU A 323 13.09 -8.74 5.78
C GLU A 323 13.48 -10.21 5.86
N ASP A 324 14.32 -10.62 4.90
CA ASP A 324 14.74 -12.00 4.75
C ASP A 324 15.48 -12.54 5.99
N GLY A 325 15.08 -13.72 6.46
CA GLY A 325 15.63 -14.33 7.68
C GLY A 325 15.15 -13.71 9.00
N VAL A 326 14.39 -12.61 8.96
CA VAL A 326 13.86 -11.90 10.14
C VAL A 326 12.34 -12.00 10.23
N SER A 327 11.61 -11.39 9.28
CA SER A 327 10.14 -11.41 9.27
C SER A 327 9.56 -12.53 8.41
N GLY A 328 10.42 -13.25 7.69
CA GLY A 328 10.06 -14.33 6.81
C GLY A 328 11.19 -14.70 5.86
N ILE A 329 10.84 -15.32 4.74
CA ILE A 329 11.80 -15.75 3.71
C ILE A 329 11.40 -15.17 2.36
N ASN A 330 12.40 -14.66 1.62
CA ASN A 330 12.24 -14.17 0.26
C ASN A 330 12.77 -15.18 -0.75
N VAL A 331 11.93 -15.59 -1.70
CA VAL A 331 12.25 -16.58 -2.73
C VAL A 331 12.29 -15.98 -4.13
N ALA A 332 12.88 -16.67 -5.10
CA ALA A 332 12.83 -16.26 -6.49
C ALA A 332 11.37 -16.22 -7.00
N PRO A 333 10.98 -15.21 -7.78
CA PRO A 333 9.65 -15.19 -8.41
C PRO A 333 9.53 -16.35 -9.42
N ARG A 334 8.33 -16.91 -9.54
CA ARG A 334 8.00 -18.05 -10.43
C ARG A 334 8.68 -19.36 -10.04
N ASP A 335 9.07 -19.52 -8.78
CA ASP A 335 9.68 -20.75 -8.26
C ASP A 335 8.77 -21.37 -7.20
N SER A 336 7.91 -22.26 -7.64
CA SER A 336 6.93 -22.97 -6.80
C SER A 336 7.61 -23.86 -5.75
N LYS A 337 8.77 -24.45 -6.10
CA LYS A 337 9.51 -25.31 -5.19
C LYS A 337 10.16 -24.49 -4.08
N ALA A 338 10.77 -23.36 -4.42
CA ALA A 338 11.33 -22.44 -3.42
C ALA A 338 10.26 -21.86 -2.47
N ILE A 339 9.04 -21.61 -2.98
CA ILE A 339 7.89 -21.21 -2.13
C ILE A 339 7.60 -22.30 -1.10
N ALA A 340 7.49 -23.56 -1.53
CA ALA A 340 7.22 -24.68 -0.63
C ALA A 340 8.36 -24.91 0.37
N GLU A 341 9.61 -24.86 -0.04
CA GLU A 341 10.79 -24.99 0.83
C GLU A 341 10.82 -23.86 1.90
N ALA A 342 10.48 -22.63 1.53
CA ALA A 342 10.37 -21.52 2.50
C ALA A 342 9.24 -21.75 3.50
N ILE A 343 8.07 -22.23 3.05
CA ILE A 343 6.95 -22.60 3.93
C ILE A 343 7.40 -23.66 4.92
N LEU A 344 7.99 -24.75 4.44
CA LEU A 344 8.49 -25.86 5.28
C LEU A 344 9.55 -25.37 6.28
N THR A 345 10.49 -24.52 5.85
CA THR A 345 11.53 -23.96 6.72
C THR A 345 10.94 -23.13 7.86
N ILE A 346 9.98 -22.25 7.59
CA ILE A 346 9.34 -21.42 8.63
C ILE A 346 8.56 -22.30 9.61
N THR A 347 7.92 -23.36 9.12
CA THR A 347 7.01 -24.22 9.88
C THR A 347 7.65 -25.52 10.37
N ASP A 348 8.98 -25.68 10.23
CA ASP A 348 9.73 -26.88 10.63
C ASP A 348 9.48 -27.27 12.09
N ASN A 349 9.58 -26.28 12.98
CA ASN A 349 9.30 -26.46 14.40
C ASN A 349 8.82 -25.17 15.05
N GLU A 350 8.24 -25.29 16.25
CA GLU A 350 7.66 -24.18 16.98
C GLU A 350 8.68 -23.05 17.30
N ALA A 351 9.92 -23.39 17.58
CA ALA A 351 10.96 -22.39 17.89
C ALA A 351 11.31 -21.54 16.67
N THR A 352 11.44 -22.17 15.50
CA THR A 352 11.68 -21.49 14.22
C THR A 352 10.51 -20.60 13.87
N TRP A 353 9.28 -21.11 13.96
CA TRP A 353 8.09 -20.32 13.73
C TRP A 353 8.00 -19.11 14.66
N LYS A 354 8.19 -19.29 15.97
CA LYS A 354 8.18 -18.19 16.97
C LYS A 354 9.22 -17.13 16.66
N LYS A 355 10.42 -17.52 16.21
CA LYS A 355 11.47 -16.57 15.79
C LYS A 355 10.98 -15.67 14.67
N PHE A 356 10.43 -16.23 13.58
CA PHE A 356 9.94 -15.46 12.46
C PHE A 356 8.69 -14.64 12.82
N SER A 357 7.79 -15.18 13.62
CA SER A 357 6.60 -14.49 14.14
C SER A 357 6.97 -13.25 14.95
N ALA A 358 7.90 -13.38 15.89
CA ALA A 358 8.40 -12.25 16.67
C ALA A 358 9.12 -11.21 15.79
N GLY A 359 9.90 -11.67 14.80
CA GLY A 359 10.55 -10.82 13.81
C GLY A 359 9.55 -10.03 12.96
N ALA A 360 8.48 -10.67 12.51
CA ALA A 360 7.40 -10.04 11.73
C ALA A 360 6.68 -8.96 12.56
N ALA A 361 6.27 -9.28 13.79
CA ALA A 361 5.62 -8.35 14.69
C ALA A 361 6.52 -7.14 15.02
N LYS A 362 7.80 -7.38 15.33
CA LYS A 362 8.78 -6.32 15.59
C LYS A 362 8.96 -5.40 14.38
N ARG A 363 9.15 -5.98 13.18
CA ARG A 363 9.34 -5.21 11.96
C ARG A 363 8.13 -4.35 11.64
N PHE A 364 6.92 -4.87 11.84
CA PHE A 364 5.68 -4.09 11.74
C PHE A 364 5.68 -2.89 12.70
N ALA A 365 5.91 -3.14 13.99
CA ALA A 365 5.88 -2.11 15.02
C ALA A 365 6.93 -1.00 14.80
N GLU A 366 8.10 -1.35 14.28
CA GLU A 366 9.19 -0.38 14.04
C GLU A 366 9.00 0.44 12.76
N ASN A 367 8.29 -0.09 11.73
CA ASN A 367 8.31 0.51 10.40
C ASN A 367 6.94 0.81 9.79
N PHE A 368 5.89 0.05 10.13
CA PHE A 368 4.69 -0.01 9.31
C PHE A 368 3.40 0.34 10.07
N THR A 369 3.50 0.93 11.26
CA THR A 369 2.32 1.47 11.93
C THR A 369 1.92 2.81 11.32
N LYS A 370 0.65 3.15 11.41
CA LYS A 370 0.10 4.42 10.93
C LYS A 370 0.78 5.62 11.60
N GLU A 371 1.04 5.53 12.91
CA GLU A 371 1.75 6.57 13.66
C GLU A 371 3.15 6.81 13.12
N LYS A 372 3.90 5.74 12.79
CA LYS A 372 5.24 5.85 12.19
C LYS A 372 5.20 6.52 10.82
N MET A 373 4.22 6.19 9.99
CA MET A 373 4.03 6.83 8.70
C MET A 373 3.74 8.33 8.86
N ILE A 374 2.85 8.70 9.78
CA ILE A 374 2.47 10.09 10.05
C ILE A 374 3.66 10.88 10.61
N SER A 375 4.37 10.33 11.63
CA SER A 375 5.54 10.98 12.22
C SER A 375 6.65 11.23 11.19
N ARG A 376 6.97 10.22 10.34
CA ARG A 376 7.95 10.40 9.25
C ARG A 376 7.51 11.46 8.25
N CYS A 377 6.20 11.52 7.96
CA CYS A 377 5.66 12.53 7.05
C CYS A 377 5.79 13.94 7.63
N LEU A 378 5.53 14.13 8.93
CA LEU A 378 5.71 15.41 9.62
C LEU A 378 7.16 15.87 9.62
N ASN A 379 8.12 14.98 9.89
CA ASN A 379 9.55 15.27 9.85
C ASN A 379 9.98 15.73 8.45
N ILE A 380 9.52 15.05 7.39
CA ILE A 380 9.81 15.44 6.01
C ILE A 380 9.18 16.78 5.65
N TYR A 381 8.00 17.10 6.17
CA TYR A 381 7.40 18.43 5.96
C TYR A 381 8.21 19.53 6.63
N ALA A 382 8.68 19.32 7.86
CA ALA A 382 9.55 20.26 8.55
C ALA A 382 10.87 20.48 7.78
N GLU A 383 11.52 19.41 7.33
CA GLU A 383 12.70 19.48 6.46
C GLU A 383 12.40 20.24 5.16
N THR A 384 11.27 19.96 4.50
CA THR A 384 10.90 20.57 3.23
C THR A 384 10.64 22.08 3.38
N LEU A 385 10.06 22.51 4.51
CA LEU A 385 9.82 23.93 4.80
C LEU A 385 11.13 24.67 5.09
N SER A 386 12.14 24.02 5.65
CA SER A 386 13.47 24.62 5.93
C SER A 386 14.38 24.74 4.69
N LEU A 387 14.04 24.08 3.58
CA LEU A 387 14.78 24.25 2.31
C LEU A 387 14.61 25.68 1.77
N HIS A 388 15.71 26.37 1.52
CA HIS A 388 15.75 27.75 0.98
C HIS A 388 15.61 27.78 -0.55
#